data_49d842fc41264a6d942aeb8d23daa556
#
_entry.id   49d842fc41264a6d942aeb8d23daa556
#
_cell.length_a   1.000
_cell.length_b   1.000
_cell.length_c   1.000
_cell.angle_alpha   90.00
_cell.angle_beta   90.00
_cell.angle_gamma   90.00
#
_symmetry.space_group_name_H-M   'P 1'
#
loop_
_entity.id
_entity.type
_entity.pdbx_description
1 polymer ?
#
loop_
_entity_poly.entity_id
_entity_poly.type
_entity_poly.pdbx_seq_one_letter_code
_entity_poly.pdbx_strand_id
1 'polypeptide(L)'
;MLKLVAFGLTALFLTASPQAYAQVPAAGAIDRLTTGDVSAITDARINLVKAALQLTPDQEKMWPAVEDAIRARAKDRQARIQNAEKRLGELREKSPIEALRDRNPVEFLHRRADVLAQRAADLKKLADAWQPLYQTLNPEQRRRMAALAVLVFREMRDGLEQRRLRAEGDEG
;
A
#
# COMPACT_ATOMS: atom_id res chain seq x y z
N MET A 1 9.67 73.78 17.88
CA MET A 1 9.55 73.44 16.42
C MET A 1 9.93 71.98 16.27
N LEU A 2 8.91 71.14 16.18
CA LEU A 2 9.06 69.66 16.13
C LEU A 2 8.90 69.19 14.71
N LYS A 3 9.93 68.63 14.08
CA LYS A 3 9.87 68.02 12.76
C LYS A 3 9.52 66.55 12.89
N LEU A 4 8.31 66.21 12.47
CA LEU A 4 7.84 64.83 12.28
C LEU A 4 8.51 64.25 11.05
N VAL A 5 9.29 63.20 11.21
CA VAL A 5 9.78 62.34 10.14
C VAL A 5 8.86 61.11 10.07
N ALA A 6 8.07 61.03 9.03
CA ALA A 6 7.19 59.89 8.73
C ALA A 6 8.04 58.75 8.12
N PHE A 7 8.22 57.66 8.81
CA PHE A 7 8.76 56.41 8.26
C PHE A 7 7.63 55.58 7.65
N GLY A 8 7.64 55.52 6.33
CA GLY A 8 6.74 54.64 5.59
C GLY A 8 7.13 53.18 5.76
N LEU A 9 6.28 52.43 6.41
CA LEU A 9 6.40 50.99 6.53
C LEU A 9 5.75 50.34 5.31
N THR A 10 6.57 49.95 4.34
CA THR A 10 6.10 49.13 3.19
C THR A 10 5.92 47.70 3.65
N ALA A 11 4.67 47.31 3.90
CA ALA A 11 4.32 45.95 4.21
C ALA A 11 4.38 45.11 2.92
N LEU A 12 5.41 44.27 2.81
CA LEU A 12 5.50 43.21 1.79
C LEU A 12 4.53 42.09 2.18
N PHE A 13 3.35 42.08 1.58
CA PHE A 13 2.46 40.92 1.63
C PHE A 13 3.06 39.81 0.78
N LEU A 14 3.77 38.88 1.45
CA LEU A 14 4.04 37.55 0.89
C LEU A 14 2.71 36.79 0.86
N THR A 15 2.07 36.79 -0.32
CA THR A 15 0.97 35.88 -0.61
C THR A 15 1.54 34.47 -0.70
N ALA A 16 1.60 33.76 0.44
CA ALA A 16 1.79 32.33 0.45
C ALA A 16 0.56 31.69 -0.20
N SER A 17 0.74 31.17 -1.41
CA SER A 17 -0.29 30.39 -2.11
C SER A 17 -0.61 29.14 -1.30
N PRO A 18 -1.88 28.88 -0.91
CA PRO A 18 -2.25 27.68 -0.17
C PRO A 18 -2.53 26.54 -1.16
N GLN A 19 -1.53 26.13 -1.95
CA GLN A 19 -1.70 25.06 -2.95
C GLN A 19 -0.66 23.94 -2.83
N ALA A 20 -0.29 23.56 -1.64
CA ALA A 20 0.50 22.35 -1.42
C ALA A 20 -0.15 21.42 -0.38
N TYR A 21 -1.49 21.37 -0.34
CA TYR A 21 -2.13 20.18 0.18
C TYR A 21 -2.09 19.14 -0.94
N ALA A 22 -1.17 18.19 -0.84
CA ALA A 22 -1.18 17.01 -1.66
C ALA A 22 -2.60 16.43 -1.61
N GLN A 23 -3.34 16.55 -2.71
CA GLN A 23 -4.67 15.96 -2.83
C GLN A 23 -4.51 14.47 -2.59
N VAL A 24 -5.01 14.00 -1.47
CA VAL A 24 -5.22 12.56 -1.24
C VAL A 24 -6.15 12.13 -2.39
N PRO A 25 -5.74 11.20 -3.26
CA PRO A 25 -6.56 10.79 -4.39
C PRO A 25 -7.91 10.34 -3.85
N ALA A 26 -9.00 10.90 -4.42
CA ALA A 26 -10.35 10.49 -4.08
C ALA A 26 -10.45 8.97 -4.22
N ALA A 27 -11.17 8.32 -3.32
CA ALA A 27 -11.26 6.86 -3.19
C ALA A 27 -11.65 6.10 -4.49
N GLY A 28 -12.17 6.78 -5.52
CA GLY A 28 -12.39 6.24 -6.87
C GLY A 28 -11.16 6.28 -7.79
N ALA A 29 -10.07 6.93 -7.39
CA ALA A 29 -8.83 6.95 -8.17
C ALA A 29 -8.03 5.64 -8.01
N ILE A 30 -8.26 4.88 -6.93
CA ILE A 30 -7.57 3.61 -6.67
C ILE A 30 -7.98 2.53 -7.68
N ASP A 31 -9.21 2.56 -8.19
CA ASP A 31 -9.70 1.61 -9.19
C ASP A 31 -9.10 1.82 -10.60
N ARG A 32 -8.35 2.91 -10.81
CA ARG A 32 -7.73 3.27 -12.10
C ARG A 32 -6.21 3.22 -12.07
N LEU A 33 -5.60 2.70 -11.00
CA LEU A 33 -4.16 2.60 -10.92
C LEU A 33 -3.63 1.62 -11.97
N THR A 34 -2.73 2.11 -12.82
CA THR A 34 -2.01 1.27 -13.77
C THR A 34 -0.98 0.40 -13.07
N THR A 35 -0.48 -0.62 -13.78
CA THR A 35 0.64 -1.44 -13.28
C THR A 35 1.86 -0.60 -12.90
N GLY A 36 2.12 0.49 -13.66
CA GLY A 36 3.19 1.43 -13.37
C GLY A 36 2.98 2.19 -12.07
N ASP A 37 1.75 2.64 -11.79
CA ASP A 37 1.41 3.34 -10.55
C ASP A 37 1.60 2.45 -9.32
N VAL A 38 1.20 1.19 -9.41
CA VAL A 38 1.38 0.20 -8.33
C VAL A 38 2.86 -0.06 -8.05
N SER A 39 3.68 -0.12 -9.10
CA SER A 39 5.14 -0.25 -8.96
C SER A 39 5.74 0.98 -8.30
N ALA A 40 5.40 2.19 -8.74
CA ALA A 40 5.87 3.44 -8.17
C ALA A 40 5.51 3.59 -6.68
N ILE A 41 4.28 3.22 -6.30
CA ILE A 41 3.84 3.21 -4.91
C ILE A 41 4.64 2.19 -4.10
N THR A 42 4.94 1.03 -4.67
CA THR A 42 5.74 0.00 -4.01
C THR A 42 7.16 0.51 -3.77
N ASP A 43 7.79 1.14 -4.75
CA ASP A 43 9.13 1.71 -4.64
C ASP A 43 9.17 2.86 -3.61
N ALA A 44 8.17 3.72 -3.60
CA ALA A 44 8.05 4.77 -2.58
C ALA A 44 7.96 4.19 -1.17
N ARG A 45 7.19 3.12 -0.96
CA ARG A 45 7.10 2.42 0.34
C ARG A 45 8.43 1.77 0.75
N ILE A 46 9.13 1.14 -0.17
CA ILE A 46 10.47 0.56 0.06
C ILE A 46 11.42 1.65 0.53
N ASN A 47 11.47 2.78 -0.18
CA ASN A 47 12.34 3.91 0.17
C ASN A 47 11.99 4.51 1.53
N LEU A 48 10.70 4.64 1.84
CA LEU A 48 10.23 5.11 3.14
C LEU A 48 10.70 4.21 4.29
N VAL A 49 10.54 2.89 4.12
CA VAL A 49 10.97 1.91 5.14
C VAL A 49 12.47 1.95 5.33
N LYS A 50 13.25 1.97 4.24
CA LYS A 50 14.72 2.07 4.30
C LYS A 50 15.15 3.34 5.03
N ALA A 51 14.59 4.49 4.67
CA ALA A 51 14.91 5.78 5.28
C ALA A 51 14.58 5.81 6.78
N ALA A 52 13.41 5.26 7.17
CA ALA A 52 12.98 5.23 8.56
C ALA A 52 13.86 4.32 9.43
N LEU A 53 14.39 3.24 8.88
CA LEU A 53 15.26 2.31 9.62
C LEU A 53 16.66 2.90 9.87
N GLN A 54 17.14 3.84 9.05
CA GLN A 54 18.49 4.42 9.17
C GLN A 54 19.56 3.32 9.31
N LEU A 55 19.64 2.48 8.27
CA LEU A 55 20.51 1.32 8.27
C LEU A 55 22.00 1.73 8.34
N THR A 56 22.79 0.95 9.05
CA THR A 56 24.26 1.07 8.99
C THR A 56 24.79 0.52 7.67
N PRO A 57 26.03 0.84 7.27
CA PRO A 57 26.64 0.33 6.03
C PRO A 57 26.63 -1.21 5.92
N ASP A 58 26.78 -1.93 7.04
CA ASP A 58 26.73 -3.39 7.03
C ASP A 58 25.31 -3.92 6.91
N GLN A 59 24.31 -3.25 7.50
CA GLN A 59 22.90 -3.57 7.33
C GLN A 59 22.42 -3.27 5.90
N GLU A 60 22.93 -2.23 5.26
CA GLU A 60 22.59 -1.89 3.87
C GLU A 60 22.97 -3.01 2.88
N LYS A 61 23.99 -3.80 3.17
CA LYS A 61 24.39 -4.96 2.33
C LYS A 61 23.29 -6.04 2.30
N MET A 62 22.45 -6.11 3.34
CA MET A 62 21.34 -7.08 3.44
C MET A 62 20.03 -6.54 2.85
N TRP A 63 19.95 -5.22 2.63
CA TRP A 63 18.74 -4.56 2.17
C TRP A 63 18.23 -5.02 0.79
N PRO A 64 19.06 -5.28 -0.23
CA PRO A 64 18.59 -5.70 -1.54
C PRO A 64 17.68 -6.94 -1.50
N ALA A 65 18.00 -7.94 -0.67
CA ALA A 65 17.17 -9.15 -0.53
C ALA A 65 15.76 -8.83 0.01
N VAL A 66 15.66 -7.88 0.95
CA VAL A 66 14.38 -7.40 1.48
C VAL A 66 13.58 -6.66 0.41
N GLU A 67 14.24 -5.78 -0.32
CA GLU A 67 13.67 -4.98 -1.40
C GLU A 67 13.09 -5.88 -2.50
N ASP A 68 13.86 -6.87 -2.95
CA ASP A 68 13.43 -7.85 -3.95
C ASP A 68 12.22 -8.67 -3.47
N ALA A 69 12.22 -9.10 -2.22
CA ALA A 69 11.10 -9.83 -1.64
C ALA A 69 9.82 -8.98 -1.55
N ILE A 70 9.94 -7.69 -1.23
CA ILE A 70 8.80 -6.77 -1.22
C ILE A 70 8.24 -6.58 -2.64
N ARG A 71 9.11 -6.35 -3.63
CA ARG A 71 8.69 -6.19 -5.03
C ARG A 71 8.04 -7.46 -5.58
N ALA A 72 8.65 -8.63 -5.34
CA ALA A 72 8.09 -9.91 -5.75
C ALA A 72 6.67 -10.12 -5.18
N ARG A 73 6.50 -9.88 -3.87
CA ARG A 73 5.19 -9.98 -3.24
C ARG A 73 4.17 -8.98 -3.79
N ALA A 74 4.57 -7.76 -4.11
CA ALA A 74 3.69 -6.76 -4.74
C ALA A 74 3.24 -7.22 -6.13
N LYS A 75 4.16 -7.74 -6.94
CA LYS A 75 3.88 -8.31 -8.27
C LYS A 75 2.91 -9.49 -8.19
N ASP A 76 3.14 -10.43 -7.28
CA ASP A 76 2.28 -11.60 -7.11
C ASP A 76 0.88 -11.21 -6.62
N ARG A 77 0.79 -10.21 -5.74
CA ARG A 77 -0.49 -9.63 -5.32
C ARG A 77 -1.25 -9.02 -6.50
N GLN A 78 -0.57 -8.27 -7.35
CA GLN A 78 -1.17 -7.65 -8.52
C GLN A 78 -1.69 -8.69 -9.51
N ALA A 79 -0.89 -9.71 -9.82
CA ALA A 79 -1.30 -10.82 -10.67
C ALA A 79 -2.56 -11.53 -10.13
N ARG A 80 -2.64 -11.73 -8.81
CA ARG A 80 -3.85 -12.30 -8.17
C ARG A 80 -5.09 -11.41 -8.33
N ILE A 81 -4.94 -10.10 -8.22
CA ILE A 81 -6.04 -9.14 -8.40
C ILE A 81 -6.52 -9.21 -9.85
N GLN A 82 -5.62 -9.09 -10.82
CA GLN A 82 -5.95 -9.17 -12.26
C GLN A 82 -6.65 -10.48 -12.63
N ASN A 83 -6.17 -11.60 -12.10
CA ASN A 83 -6.81 -12.90 -12.30
C ASN A 83 -8.21 -12.99 -11.67
N ALA A 84 -8.42 -12.34 -10.51
CA ALA A 84 -9.73 -12.27 -9.88
C ALA A 84 -10.71 -11.40 -10.68
N GLU A 85 -10.26 -10.25 -11.17
CA GLU A 85 -11.04 -9.34 -12.03
C GLU A 85 -11.45 -10.01 -13.34
N LYS A 86 -10.51 -10.68 -14.01
CA LYS A 86 -10.80 -11.46 -15.23
C LYS A 86 -11.89 -12.50 -14.99
N ARG A 87 -11.78 -13.28 -13.93
CA ARG A 87 -12.79 -14.29 -13.57
C ARG A 87 -14.16 -13.66 -13.24
N LEU A 88 -14.15 -12.52 -12.58
CA LEU A 88 -15.37 -11.80 -12.28
C LEU A 88 -16.05 -11.27 -13.56
N GLY A 89 -15.26 -10.79 -14.53
CA GLY A 89 -15.72 -10.44 -15.86
C GLY A 89 -16.38 -11.63 -16.58
N GLU A 90 -15.68 -12.77 -16.64
CA GLU A 90 -16.20 -14.01 -17.23
C GLU A 90 -17.52 -14.49 -16.58
N LEU A 91 -17.68 -14.30 -15.28
CA LEU A 91 -18.92 -14.64 -14.56
C LEU A 91 -20.07 -13.68 -14.86
N ARG A 92 -19.77 -12.40 -15.13
CA ARG A 92 -20.80 -11.40 -15.49
C ARG A 92 -21.37 -11.61 -16.89
N GLU A 93 -20.61 -12.23 -17.78
CA GLU A 93 -21.05 -12.60 -19.15
C GLU A 93 -21.98 -13.81 -19.19
N LYS A 94 -21.97 -14.64 -18.13
CA LYS A 94 -22.84 -15.82 -17.99
C LYS A 94 -24.17 -15.46 -17.32
N SER A 95 -25.24 -16.13 -17.71
CA SER A 95 -26.50 -16.02 -16.98
C SER A 95 -26.33 -16.52 -15.52
N PRO A 96 -27.06 -15.95 -14.54
CA PRO A 96 -26.95 -16.38 -13.14
C PRO A 96 -27.18 -17.88 -12.93
N ILE A 97 -28.06 -18.48 -13.73
CA ILE A 97 -28.39 -19.91 -13.66
C ILE A 97 -27.22 -20.77 -14.20
N GLU A 98 -26.61 -20.38 -15.30
CA GLU A 98 -25.43 -21.05 -15.85
C GLU A 98 -24.24 -20.93 -14.92
N ALA A 99 -24.00 -19.74 -14.36
CA ALA A 99 -22.93 -19.51 -13.40
C ALA A 99 -23.09 -20.35 -12.12
N LEU A 100 -24.32 -20.66 -11.70
CA LEU A 100 -24.61 -21.54 -10.56
C LEU A 100 -24.46 -23.02 -10.92
N ARG A 101 -24.94 -23.44 -12.11
CA ARG A 101 -24.90 -24.83 -12.56
C ARG A 101 -23.46 -25.30 -12.82
N ASP A 102 -22.61 -24.41 -13.32
CA ASP A 102 -21.20 -24.71 -13.63
C ASP A 102 -20.29 -24.64 -12.39
N ARG A 103 -20.81 -24.27 -11.22
CA ARG A 103 -20.03 -24.20 -9.99
C ARG A 103 -19.82 -25.58 -9.39
N ASN A 104 -18.60 -26.09 -9.51
CA ASN A 104 -18.14 -27.22 -8.71
C ASN A 104 -17.63 -26.70 -7.35
N PRO A 105 -18.34 -26.95 -6.23
CA PRO A 105 -17.94 -26.45 -4.92
C PRO A 105 -16.60 -27.03 -4.45
N VAL A 106 -16.29 -28.29 -4.84
CA VAL A 106 -15.01 -28.93 -4.49
C VAL A 106 -13.85 -28.21 -5.20
N GLU A 107 -14.01 -27.95 -6.49
CA GLU A 107 -13.03 -27.20 -7.26
C GLU A 107 -12.86 -25.75 -6.77
N PHE A 108 -13.93 -25.11 -6.31
CA PHE A 108 -13.83 -23.82 -5.64
C PHE A 108 -12.98 -23.89 -4.37
N LEU A 109 -13.17 -24.92 -3.54
CA LEU A 109 -12.38 -25.12 -2.31
C LEU A 109 -10.91 -25.38 -2.64
N HIS A 110 -10.60 -26.20 -3.64
CA HIS A 110 -9.24 -26.42 -4.09
C HIS A 110 -8.58 -25.12 -4.54
N ARG A 111 -9.20 -24.36 -5.42
CA ARG A 111 -8.68 -23.05 -5.85
C ARG A 111 -8.48 -22.08 -4.70
N ARG A 112 -9.39 -22.10 -3.72
CA ARG A 112 -9.23 -21.27 -2.51
C ARG A 112 -8.03 -21.69 -1.68
N ALA A 113 -7.83 -23.00 -1.52
CA ALA A 113 -6.68 -23.55 -0.81
C ALA A 113 -5.36 -23.18 -1.49
N ASP A 114 -5.29 -23.32 -2.83
CA ASP A 114 -4.10 -22.94 -3.62
C ASP A 114 -3.75 -21.47 -3.48
N VAL A 115 -4.74 -20.58 -3.53
CA VAL A 115 -4.53 -19.13 -3.32
C VAL A 115 -4.02 -18.83 -1.91
N LEU A 116 -4.52 -19.52 -0.90
CA LEU A 116 -4.06 -19.36 0.49
C LEU A 116 -2.65 -19.91 0.66
N ALA A 117 -2.33 -21.07 0.09
CA ALA A 117 -1.00 -21.66 0.11
C ALA A 117 0.02 -20.73 -0.57
N GLN A 118 -0.31 -20.16 -1.72
CA GLN A 118 0.56 -19.20 -2.41
C GLN A 118 0.80 -17.95 -1.55
N ARG A 119 -0.24 -17.41 -0.90
CA ARG A 119 -0.09 -16.26 0.02
C ARG A 119 0.80 -16.57 1.21
N ALA A 120 0.68 -17.77 1.76
CA ALA A 120 1.53 -18.22 2.86
C ALA A 120 2.99 -18.34 2.42
N ALA A 121 3.25 -18.90 1.23
CA ALA A 121 4.58 -18.99 0.65
C ALA A 121 5.20 -17.59 0.41
N ASP A 122 4.44 -16.63 -0.12
CA ASP A 122 4.91 -15.25 -0.35
C ASP A 122 5.26 -14.55 0.97
N LEU A 123 4.46 -14.76 2.02
CA LEU A 123 4.74 -14.22 3.35
C LEU A 123 5.99 -14.84 3.96
N LYS A 124 6.16 -16.16 3.79
CA LYS A 124 7.34 -16.86 4.27
C LYS A 124 8.60 -16.34 3.59
N LYS A 125 8.61 -16.19 2.27
CA LYS A 125 9.74 -15.61 1.53
C LYS A 125 10.10 -14.21 2.03
N LEU A 126 9.10 -13.38 2.30
CA LEU A 126 9.32 -12.06 2.85
C LEU A 126 9.93 -12.12 4.25
N ALA A 127 9.45 -13.01 5.13
CA ALA A 127 9.99 -13.20 6.46
C ALA A 127 11.44 -13.70 6.42
N ASP A 128 11.73 -14.68 5.55
CA ASP A 128 13.07 -15.23 5.36
C ASP A 128 14.07 -14.15 4.87
N ALA A 129 13.63 -13.25 3.98
CA ALA A 129 14.45 -12.13 3.51
C ALA A 129 14.70 -11.07 4.61
N TRP A 130 13.71 -10.83 5.49
CA TRP A 130 13.84 -9.87 6.60
C TRP A 130 14.70 -10.42 7.75
N GLN A 131 14.72 -11.72 7.96
CA GLN A 131 15.31 -12.34 9.16
C GLN A 131 16.76 -11.94 9.39
N PRO A 132 17.69 -12.01 8.40
CA PRO A 132 19.08 -11.62 8.61
C PRO A 132 19.23 -10.16 9.02
N LEU A 133 18.53 -9.25 8.33
CA LEU A 133 18.55 -7.82 8.66
C LEU A 133 17.96 -7.56 10.04
N TYR A 134 16.81 -8.16 10.37
CA TYR A 134 16.13 -7.97 11.66
C TYR A 134 16.99 -8.37 12.85
N GLN A 135 17.79 -9.41 12.73
CA GLN A 135 18.69 -9.87 13.79
C GLN A 135 19.76 -8.82 14.13
N THR A 136 20.17 -8.00 13.18
CA THR A 136 21.19 -6.95 13.37
C THR A 136 20.62 -5.61 13.83
N LEU A 137 19.29 -5.43 13.81
CA LEU A 137 18.66 -4.18 14.20
C LEU A 137 18.85 -3.91 15.70
N ASN A 138 19.25 -2.69 16.02
CA ASN A 138 19.30 -2.20 17.39
C ASN A 138 17.89 -1.91 17.96
N PRO A 139 17.73 -1.69 19.27
CA PRO A 139 16.44 -1.47 19.90
C PRO A 139 15.66 -0.28 19.32
N GLU A 140 16.35 0.78 18.89
CA GLU A 140 15.74 1.96 18.29
C GLU A 140 15.18 1.66 16.89
N GLN A 141 15.95 0.97 16.07
CA GLN A 141 15.52 0.53 14.73
C GLN A 141 14.32 -0.44 14.81
N ARG A 142 14.30 -1.34 15.80
CA ARG A 142 13.16 -2.23 16.05
C ARG A 142 11.90 -1.46 16.44
N ARG A 143 12.02 -0.41 17.27
CA ARG A 143 10.88 0.47 17.61
C ARG A 143 10.34 1.20 16.38
N ARG A 144 11.21 1.73 15.52
CA ARG A 144 10.80 2.37 14.25
C ARG A 144 10.10 1.39 13.32
N MET A 145 10.62 0.18 13.20
CA MET A 145 9.99 -0.88 12.41
C MET A 145 8.60 -1.25 12.95
N ALA A 146 8.44 -1.36 14.26
CA ALA A 146 7.15 -1.62 14.89
C ALA A 146 6.15 -0.47 14.64
N ALA A 147 6.60 0.80 14.72
CA ALA A 147 5.77 1.95 14.41
C ALA A 147 5.29 1.94 12.94
N LEU A 148 6.17 1.62 11.99
CA LEU A 148 5.81 1.46 10.58
C LEU A 148 4.79 0.33 10.37
N ALA A 149 4.96 -0.80 11.05
CA ALA A 149 4.00 -1.91 10.99
C ALA A 149 2.60 -1.48 11.49
N VAL A 150 2.52 -0.76 12.60
CA VAL A 150 1.26 -0.22 13.13
C VAL A 150 0.59 0.71 12.13
N LEU A 151 1.35 1.57 11.44
CA LEU A 151 0.85 2.50 10.43
C LEU A 151 0.23 1.72 9.26
N VAL A 152 0.92 0.72 8.74
CA VAL A 152 0.43 -0.16 7.66
C VAL A 152 -0.82 -0.93 8.08
N PHE A 153 -0.89 -1.43 9.32
CA PHE A 153 -2.07 -2.13 9.84
C PHE A 153 -3.28 -1.20 9.98
N ARG A 154 -3.07 0.05 10.41
CA ARG A 154 -4.15 1.06 10.47
C ARG A 154 -4.71 1.35 9.09
N GLU A 155 -3.86 1.64 8.10
CA GLU A 155 -4.31 1.88 6.72
C GLU A 155 -5.11 0.71 6.13
N MET A 156 -4.67 -0.54 6.41
CA MET A 156 -5.40 -1.73 5.95
C MET A 156 -6.77 -1.85 6.63
N ARG A 157 -6.87 -1.59 7.92
CA ARG A 157 -8.13 -1.62 8.67
C ARG A 157 -9.11 -0.58 8.17
N ASP A 158 -8.64 0.67 8.05
CA ASP A 158 -9.46 1.80 7.61
C ASP A 158 -9.96 1.60 6.17
N GLY A 159 -9.13 1.00 5.30
CA GLY A 159 -9.54 0.60 3.95
C GLY A 159 -10.61 -0.49 3.92
N LEU A 160 -10.58 -1.44 4.85
CA LEU A 160 -11.62 -2.48 4.98
C LEU A 160 -12.94 -1.90 5.51
N GLU A 161 -12.86 -1.00 6.48
CA GLU A 161 -14.01 -0.33 7.08
C GLU A 161 -14.74 0.56 6.06
N GLN A 162 -14.00 1.32 5.25
CA GLN A 162 -14.56 2.11 4.15
C GLN A 162 -15.26 1.25 3.08
N ARG A 163 -14.70 0.07 2.75
CA ARG A 163 -15.34 -0.87 1.81
C ARG A 163 -16.64 -1.43 2.36
N ARG A 164 -16.69 -1.73 3.65
CA ARG A 164 -17.88 -2.22 4.34
C ARG A 164 -18.98 -1.17 4.33
N LEU A 165 -18.68 0.07 4.70
CA LEU A 165 -19.65 1.18 4.71
C LEU A 165 -20.21 1.48 3.31
N ARG A 166 -19.41 1.30 2.24
CA ARG A 166 -19.91 1.44 0.86
C ARG A 166 -20.85 0.31 0.46
N ALA A 167 -20.54 -0.93 0.84
CA ALA A 167 -21.40 -2.06 0.56
C ALA A 167 -22.77 -1.92 1.26
N GLU A 168 -22.79 -1.40 2.48
CA GLU A 168 -24.03 -1.12 3.25
C GLU A 168 -24.82 0.08 2.69
N GLY A 169 -24.17 1.06 2.06
CA GLY A 169 -24.81 2.23 1.45
C GLY A 169 -25.40 2.00 0.05
N ASP A 170 -24.99 0.96 -0.64
CA ASP A 170 -25.53 0.59 -1.97
C ASP A 170 -26.80 -0.29 -1.90
N GLU A 171 -27.16 -0.77 -0.71
CA GLU A 171 -28.37 -1.60 -0.47
C GLU A 171 -29.59 -0.79 -0.01
N GLY A 172 -29.52 0.53 0.10
CA GLY A 172 -30.61 1.44 0.50
C GLY A 172 -31.11 2.30 -0.64
#